data_b32e11012ebecf8beac86269a13571f5
#
_entry.id   b32e11012ebecf8beac86269a13571f5
#
_cell.length_a   1.000
_cell.length_b   1.000
_cell.length_c   1.000
_cell.angle_alpha   90.00
_cell.angle_beta   90.00
_cell.angle_gamma   90.00
#
_symmetry.space_group_name_H-M   'P 1'
#
loop_
_entity.id
_entity.type
_entity.pdbx_description
1 polymer ?
#
loop_
_entity_poly.entity_id
_entity_poly.type
_entity_poly.pdbx_seq_one_letter_code
_entity_poly.pdbx_strand_id
1 'polypeptide(L)'
;MKILITDDEVPIRELIKYNVEKSGFETVCAENALQAVQSARLEKPGLILLDLMLPDMSGLDVCRILKGDDSTRSIPIIMVTAKTEESDIVTGLELGADDYITKPFSTKVLLARIQSVLRRAQNQNSPAVSGDVLTAGPVSVDIPRHEILVEGKKVEFTATEFAILEHLVRHAGQVFSRQQIINAIKGSDYPVTERAIDVQILSIRHKLSDAGCKEMIETIRGVGYRMYGEEATE
;
A
#
# COMPACT_ATOMS: atom_id res chain seq x y z
N MET A 1 -18.21 -8.17 2.05
CA MET A 1 -17.23 -7.05 2.15
C MET A 1 -17.47 -6.12 0.96
N LYS A 2 -17.51 -4.81 1.22
CA LYS A 2 -17.79 -3.79 0.20
C LYS A 2 -16.51 -3.30 -0.47
N ILE A 3 -16.58 -3.04 -1.78
CA ILE A 3 -15.53 -2.38 -2.57
C ILE A 3 -16.13 -1.10 -3.15
N LEU A 4 -15.48 0.04 -2.91
CA LEU A 4 -15.85 1.31 -3.52
C LEU A 4 -15.17 1.42 -4.89
N ILE A 5 -15.95 1.68 -5.93
CA ILE A 5 -15.48 1.84 -7.31
C ILE A 5 -15.70 3.31 -7.69
N THR A 6 -14.62 4.03 -7.95
CA THR A 6 -14.65 5.44 -8.34
C THR A 6 -14.10 5.61 -9.75
N ASP A 7 -14.97 5.94 -10.68
CA ASP A 7 -14.65 6.13 -12.10
C ASP A 7 -15.78 6.94 -12.73
N ASP A 8 -15.50 7.98 -13.47
CA ASP A 8 -16.53 8.80 -14.14
C ASP A 8 -17.08 8.14 -15.40
N GLU A 9 -16.30 7.24 -16.02
CA GLU A 9 -16.70 6.49 -17.20
C GLU A 9 -17.68 5.37 -16.86
N VAL A 10 -18.98 5.57 -17.11
CA VAL A 10 -20.04 4.58 -16.85
C VAL A 10 -19.71 3.17 -17.37
N PRO A 11 -19.24 2.99 -18.64
CA PRO A 11 -18.94 1.65 -19.14
C PRO A 11 -17.84 0.92 -18.35
N ILE A 12 -16.80 1.64 -17.91
CA ILE A 12 -15.70 1.08 -17.13
C ILE A 12 -16.17 0.73 -15.72
N ARG A 13 -16.90 1.64 -15.08
CA ARG A 13 -17.47 1.43 -13.75
C ARG A 13 -18.40 0.22 -13.72
N GLU A 14 -19.31 0.07 -14.70
CA GLU A 14 -20.19 -1.09 -14.79
C GLU A 14 -19.43 -2.39 -15.10
N LEU A 15 -18.40 -2.36 -15.93
CA LEU A 15 -17.54 -3.52 -16.19
C LEU A 15 -16.84 -3.99 -14.91
N ILE A 16 -16.26 -3.06 -14.16
CA ILE A 16 -15.58 -3.36 -12.89
C ILE A 16 -16.60 -3.92 -11.91
N LYS A 17 -17.74 -3.22 -11.72
CA LYS A 17 -18.81 -3.63 -10.82
C LYS A 17 -19.28 -5.06 -11.09
N TYR A 18 -19.65 -5.34 -12.33
CA TYR A 18 -20.11 -6.69 -12.72
C TYR A 18 -19.11 -7.80 -12.33
N ASN A 19 -17.82 -7.61 -12.62
CA ASN A 19 -16.81 -8.62 -12.34
C ASN A 19 -16.49 -8.75 -10.84
N VAL A 20 -16.50 -7.65 -10.11
CA VAL A 20 -16.29 -7.61 -8.66
C VAL A 20 -17.45 -8.30 -7.93
N GLU A 21 -18.70 -8.00 -8.30
CA GLU A 21 -19.90 -8.64 -7.75
C GLU A 21 -19.95 -10.13 -8.06
N LYS A 22 -19.61 -10.53 -9.29
CA LYS A 22 -19.48 -11.94 -9.69
C LYS A 22 -18.43 -12.70 -8.86
N SER A 23 -17.46 -11.99 -8.30
CA SER A 23 -16.43 -12.57 -7.43
C SER A 23 -16.83 -12.60 -5.94
N GLY A 24 -18.10 -12.26 -5.61
CA GLY A 24 -18.66 -12.37 -4.27
C GLY A 24 -18.45 -11.14 -3.38
N PHE A 25 -18.08 -10.00 -3.95
CA PHE A 25 -17.98 -8.73 -3.23
C PHE A 25 -19.25 -7.89 -3.42
N GLU A 26 -19.57 -7.07 -2.44
CA GLU A 26 -20.55 -5.99 -2.59
C GLU A 26 -19.86 -4.75 -3.17
N THR A 27 -20.58 -3.93 -3.93
CA THR A 27 -20.01 -2.73 -4.53
C THR A 27 -20.76 -1.47 -4.14
N VAL A 28 -20.02 -0.37 -4.01
CA VAL A 28 -20.54 0.99 -3.95
C VAL A 28 -19.85 1.75 -5.09
N CYS A 29 -20.61 2.58 -5.82
CA CYS A 29 -20.07 3.33 -6.94
C CYS A 29 -20.06 4.83 -6.63
N ALA A 30 -19.03 5.52 -7.11
CA ALA A 30 -18.90 6.97 -7.12
C ALA A 30 -18.48 7.45 -8.51
N GLU A 31 -19.02 8.58 -8.94
CA GLU A 31 -18.79 9.14 -10.28
C GLU A 31 -17.82 10.32 -10.27
N ASN A 32 -17.44 10.77 -9.08
CA ASN A 32 -16.57 11.91 -8.86
C ASN A 32 -15.88 11.83 -7.50
N ALA A 33 -14.90 12.69 -7.27
CA ALA A 33 -14.08 12.69 -6.08
C ALA A 33 -14.90 12.99 -4.80
N LEU A 34 -15.84 13.93 -4.86
CA LEU A 34 -16.65 14.28 -3.70
C LEU A 34 -17.48 13.09 -3.22
N GLN A 35 -18.15 12.39 -4.13
CA GLN A 35 -18.89 11.16 -3.83
C GLN A 35 -17.97 10.06 -3.29
N ALA A 36 -16.76 9.92 -3.86
CA ALA A 36 -15.77 8.93 -3.40
C ALA A 36 -15.39 9.15 -1.93
N VAL A 37 -15.05 10.38 -1.57
CA VAL A 37 -14.67 10.73 -0.19
C VAL A 37 -15.84 10.53 0.78
N GLN A 38 -17.04 10.95 0.39
CA GLN A 38 -18.25 10.76 1.21
C GLN A 38 -18.57 9.27 1.40
N SER A 39 -18.56 8.49 0.31
CA SER A 39 -18.84 7.06 0.36
C SER A 39 -17.79 6.30 1.16
N ALA A 40 -16.50 6.65 1.05
CA ALA A 40 -15.45 6.04 1.84
C ALA A 40 -15.68 6.22 3.36
N ARG A 41 -16.09 7.41 3.78
CA ARG A 41 -16.37 7.72 5.20
C ARG A 41 -17.63 7.02 5.73
N LEU A 42 -18.70 7.00 4.92
CA LEU A 42 -20.00 6.45 5.33
C LEU A 42 -20.03 4.93 5.27
N GLU A 43 -19.58 4.36 4.16
CA GLU A 43 -19.70 2.93 3.88
C GLU A 43 -18.53 2.11 4.43
N LYS A 44 -17.39 2.75 4.75
CA LYS A 44 -16.17 2.13 5.24
C LYS A 44 -15.80 0.88 4.44
N PRO A 45 -15.59 1.01 3.13
CA PRO A 45 -15.31 -0.13 2.27
C PRO A 45 -14.00 -0.82 2.67
N GLY A 46 -13.89 -2.10 2.40
CA GLY A 46 -12.66 -2.86 2.63
C GLY A 46 -11.58 -2.61 1.59
N LEU A 47 -11.93 -1.94 0.46
CA LEU A 47 -10.99 -1.55 -0.60
C LEU A 47 -11.62 -0.47 -1.47
N ILE A 48 -10.80 0.42 -2.01
CA ILE A 48 -11.19 1.46 -2.96
C ILE A 48 -10.46 1.23 -4.29
N LEU A 49 -11.21 1.18 -5.39
CA LEU A 49 -10.70 1.30 -6.75
C LEU A 49 -10.91 2.76 -7.17
N LEU A 50 -9.85 3.47 -7.53
CA LEU A 50 -9.86 4.92 -7.70
C LEU A 50 -9.24 5.32 -9.04
N ASP A 51 -10.02 5.95 -9.92
CA ASP A 51 -9.44 6.60 -11.09
C ASP A 51 -8.72 7.89 -10.71
N LEU A 52 -7.65 8.18 -11.42
CA LEU A 52 -6.92 9.45 -11.31
C LEU A 52 -7.62 10.60 -12.01
N MET A 53 -8.36 10.31 -13.09
CA MET A 53 -8.99 11.31 -13.94
C MET A 53 -10.46 11.44 -13.58
N LEU A 54 -10.75 12.16 -12.50
CA LEU A 54 -12.13 12.48 -12.09
C LEU A 54 -12.48 13.92 -12.49
N PRO A 55 -13.77 14.23 -12.74
CA PRO A 55 -14.18 15.51 -13.30
C PRO A 55 -14.02 16.71 -12.37
N ASP A 56 -14.04 16.50 -11.07
CA ASP A 56 -14.06 17.54 -10.04
C ASP A 56 -12.71 17.71 -9.31
N MET A 57 -11.94 16.63 -9.16
CA MET A 57 -10.66 16.65 -8.45
C MET A 57 -9.80 15.46 -8.91
N SER A 58 -8.48 15.61 -8.90
CA SER A 58 -7.58 14.50 -9.22
C SER A 58 -7.73 13.35 -8.20
N GLY A 59 -7.71 12.10 -8.70
CA GLY A 59 -7.67 10.92 -7.82
C GLY A 59 -6.46 10.89 -6.89
N LEU A 60 -5.34 11.56 -7.23
CA LEU A 60 -4.22 11.74 -6.32
C LEU A 60 -4.60 12.59 -5.10
N ASP A 61 -5.38 13.66 -5.30
CA ASP A 61 -5.87 14.48 -4.20
C ASP A 61 -6.89 13.73 -3.34
N VAL A 62 -7.77 12.92 -3.96
CA VAL A 62 -8.67 12.00 -3.24
C VAL A 62 -7.86 11.03 -2.37
N CYS A 63 -6.82 10.42 -2.93
CA CYS A 63 -5.94 9.53 -2.17
C CYS A 63 -5.30 10.24 -0.98
N ARG A 64 -4.76 11.44 -1.19
CA ARG A 64 -4.18 12.27 -0.11
C ARG A 64 -5.19 12.57 0.99
N ILE A 65 -6.42 12.94 0.63
CA ILE A 65 -7.50 13.22 1.59
C ILE A 65 -7.84 11.96 2.39
N LEU A 66 -8.04 10.82 1.71
CA LEU A 66 -8.41 9.57 2.38
C LEU A 66 -7.29 9.01 3.27
N LYS A 67 -6.03 9.11 2.85
CA LYS A 67 -4.88 8.65 3.63
C LYS A 67 -4.51 9.62 4.77
N GLY A 68 -4.93 10.89 4.68
CA GLY A 68 -4.78 11.88 5.76
C GLY A 68 -5.89 11.86 6.82
N ASP A 69 -6.97 11.10 6.62
CA ASP A 69 -8.13 11.03 7.53
C ASP A 69 -8.07 9.74 8.36
N ASP A 70 -8.07 9.88 9.68
CA ASP A 70 -8.00 8.75 10.63
C ASP A 70 -9.07 7.68 10.41
N SER A 71 -10.23 8.07 9.90
CA SER A 71 -11.36 7.16 9.66
C SER A 71 -11.24 6.34 8.39
N THR A 72 -10.39 6.75 7.43
CA THR A 72 -10.27 6.14 6.10
C THR A 72 -8.85 5.74 5.71
N ARG A 73 -7.82 6.22 6.41
CA ARG A 73 -6.40 5.97 6.06
C ARG A 73 -6.01 4.49 5.99
N SER A 74 -6.65 3.65 6.79
CA SER A 74 -6.41 2.20 6.79
C SER A 74 -7.04 1.48 5.61
N ILE A 75 -7.96 2.12 4.89
CA ILE A 75 -8.62 1.52 3.73
C ILE A 75 -7.60 1.42 2.58
N PRO A 76 -7.33 0.22 2.04
CA PRO A 76 -6.44 0.06 0.91
C PRO A 76 -7.03 0.69 -0.36
N ILE A 77 -6.15 1.32 -1.15
CA ILE A 77 -6.50 2.02 -2.40
C ILE A 77 -5.73 1.41 -3.56
N ILE A 78 -6.43 0.98 -4.60
CA ILE A 78 -5.85 0.60 -5.90
C ILE A 78 -6.20 1.71 -6.89
N MET A 79 -5.18 2.34 -7.47
CA MET A 79 -5.37 3.29 -8.57
C MET A 79 -5.68 2.55 -9.87
N VAL A 80 -6.73 2.96 -10.59
CA VAL A 80 -7.14 2.34 -11.87
C VAL A 80 -7.29 3.44 -12.91
N THR A 81 -6.31 3.65 -13.79
CA THR A 81 -6.28 4.83 -14.65
C THR A 81 -5.66 4.60 -16.03
N ALA A 82 -6.02 5.45 -16.99
CA ALA A 82 -5.38 5.51 -18.31
C ALA A 82 -3.99 6.17 -18.30
N LYS A 83 -3.64 6.90 -17.23
CA LYS A 83 -2.33 7.52 -17.10
C LYS A 83 -1.27 6.45 -16.86
N THR A 84 -0.28 6.43 -17.74
CA THR A 84 0.85 5.48 -17.75
C THR A 84 2.18 6.15 -17.45
N GLU A 85 2.18 7.47 -17.20
CA GLU A 85 3.40 8.18 -16.88
C GLU A 85 3.97 7.68 -15.53
N GLU A 86 5.25 7.36 -15.55
CA GLU A 86 5.96 6.86 -14.38
C GLU A 86 5.82 7.81 -13.18
N SER A 87 5.76 9.13 -13.45
CA SER A 87 5.54 10.18 -12.46
C SER A 87 4.21 10.05 -11.71
N ASP A 88 3.11 9.73 -12.41
CA ASP A 88 1.80 9.58 -11.78
C ASP A 88 1.71 8.32 -10.91
N ILE A 89 2.36 7.22 -11.38
CA ILE A 89 2.45 5.97 -10.62
C ILE A 89 3.24 6.20 -9.33
N VAL A 90 4.40 6.85 -9.45
CA VAL A 90 5.27 7.17 -8.31
C VAL A 90 4.53 8.05 -7.32
N THR A 91 3.91 9.14 -7.78
CA THR A 91 3.15 10.05 -6.91
C THR A 91 1.98 9.35 -6.21
N GLY A 92 1.22 8.49 -6.91
CA GLY A 92 0.13 7.73 -6.29
C GLY A 92 0.62 6.80 -5.17
N LEU A 93 1.76 6.15 -5.36
CA LEU A 93 2.37 5.29 -4.36
C LEU A 93 2.97 6.10 -3.20
N GLU A 94 3.56 7.29 -3.47
CA GLU A 94 4.02 8.23 -2.43
C GLU A 94 2.90 8.68 -1.51
N LEU A 95 1.72 8.91 -2.07
CA LEU A 95 0.52 9.29 -1.34
C LEU A 95 -0.11 8.14 -0.56
N GLY A 96 0.45 6.93 -0.64
CA GLY A 96 0.02 5.78 0.13
C GLY A 96 -0.95 4.84 -0.61
N ALA A 97 -1.08 4.93 -1.93
CA ALA A 97 -1.81 3.92 -2.69
C ALA A 97 -1.13 2.55 -2.54
N ASP A 98 -1.95 1.50 -2.41
CA ASP A 98 -1.49 0.15 -2.16
C ASP A 98 -1.15 -0.61 -3.44
N ASP A 99 -1.75 -0.21 -4.57
CA ASP A 99 -1.53 -0.79 -5.88
C ASP A 99 -1.93 0.17 -7.02
N TYR A 100 -1.57 -0.20 -8.25
CA TYR A 100 -1.82 0.57 -9.46
C TYR A 100 -2.17 -0.35 -10.63
N ILE A 101 -3.20 0.00 -11.41
CA ILE A 101 -3.64 -0.74 -12.61
C ILE A 101 -3.81 0.24 -13.75
N THR A 102 -3.15 -0.02 -14.88
CA THR A 102 -3.30 0.80 -16.08
C THR A 102 -4.46 0.31 -16.95
N LYS A 103 -5.27 1.24 -17.45
CA LYS A 103 -6.27 0.99 -18.49
C LYS A 103 -5.57 0.96 -19.88
N PRO A 104 -5.92 0.01 -20.77
CA PRO A 104 -6.88 -1.07 -20.62
C PRO A 104 -6.31 -2.23 -19.81
N PHE A 105 -7.12 -2.84 -18.94
CA PHE A 105 -6.73 -3.96 -18.10
C PHE A 105 -7.55 -5.22 -18.37
N SER A 106 -6.97 -6.36 -18.07
CA SER A 106 -7.72 -7.62 -18.01
C SER A 106 -8.49 -7.72 -16.69
N THR A 107 -9.76 -8.15 -16.75
CA THR A 107 -10.58 -8.39 -15.54
C THR A 107 -9.94 -9.43 -14.61
N LYS A 108 -9.22 -10.42 -15.15
CA LYS A 108 -8.45 -11.40 -14.35
C LYS A 108 -7.33 -10.72 -13.56
N VAL A 109 -6.61 -9.77 -14.18
CA VAL A 109 -5.55 -8.99 -13.53
C VAL A 109 -6.14 -8.12 -12.43
N LEU A 110 -7.24 -7.40 -12.71
CA LEU A 110 -7.93 -6.58 -11.71
C LEU A 110 -8.33 -7.42 -10.47
N LEU A 111 -9.00 -8.54 -10.67
CA LEU A 111 -9.44 -9.40 -9.57
C LEU A 111 -8.28 -10.01 -8.80
N ALA A 112 -7.21 -10.42 -9.46
CA ALA A 112 -6.00 -10.93 -8.81
C ALA A 112 -5.35 -9.86 -7.91
N ARG A 113 -5.32 -8.59 -8.34
CA ARG A 113 -4.80 -7.47 -7.57
C ARG A 113 -5.69 -7.14 -6.37
N ILE A 114 -7.01 -7.09 -6.57
CA ILE A 114 -7.98 -6.93 -5.47
C ILE A 114 -7.73 -7.98 -4.40
N GLN A 115 -7.67 -9.27 -4.79
CA GLN A 115 -7.44 -10.36 -3.85
C GLN A 115 -6.08 -10.25 -3.15
N SER A 116 -5.02 -9.86 -3.86
CA SER A 116 -3.69 -9.68 -3.29
C SER A 116 -3.67 -8.57 -2.25
N VAL A 117 -4.28 -7.41 -2.53
CA VAL A 117 -4.36 -6.27 -1.61
C VAL A 117 -5.21 -6.64 -0.39
N LEU A 118 -6.36 -7.28 -0.59
CA LEU A 118 -7.24 -7.69 0.51
C LEU A 118 -6.62 -8.75 1.41
N ARG A 119 -5.89 -9.72 0.86
CA ARG A 119 -5.18 -10.74 1.65
C ARG A 119 -4.14 -10.07 2.56
N ARG A 120 -3.42 -9.06 2.08
CA ARG A 120 -2.49 -8.27 2.89
C ARG A 120 -3.22 -7.52 4.00
N ALA A 121 -4.34 -6.87 3.69
CA ALA A 121 -5.16 -6.16 4.67
C ALA A 121 -5.86 -7.09 5.68
N GLN A 122 -6.23 -8.32 5.29
CA GLN A 122 -6.89 -9.30 6.17
C GLN A 122 -5.91 -10.02 7.11
N ASN A 123 -4.67 -10.23 6.69
CA ASN A 123 -3.61 -10.71 7.60
C ASN A 123 -3.37 -9.72 8.75
N GLN A 124 -3.88 -8.49 8.63
CA GLN A 124 -3.92 -7.48 9.69
C GLN A 124 -4.93 -7.78 10.81
N ASN A 125 -5.92 -8.66 10.58
CA ASN A 125 -7.03 -8.92 11.50
C ASN A 125 -7.07 -10.37 12.08
N SER A 126 -6.05 -11.19 11.85
CA SER A 126 -5.99 -12.52 12.46
C SER A 126 -5.65 -12.41 13.95
N PRO A 127 -6.38 -13.13 14.84
CA PRO A 127 -6.07 -13.11 16.27
C PRO A 127 -4.67 -13.64 16.51
N ALA A 128 -3.92 -12.92 17.35
CA ALA A 128 -2.54 -13.17 17.71
C ALA A 128 -2.29 -14.64 18.09
N VAL A 129 -1.56 -15.35 17.26
CA VAL A 129 -0.75 -16.47 17.74
C VAL A 129 0.54 -15.83 18.26
N SER A 130 0.77 -15.94 19.55
CA SER A 130 1.94 -15.43 20.24
C SER A 130 3.21 -15.99 19.59
N GLY A 131 3.98 -15.12 18.90
CA GLY A 131 5.27 -15.51 18.36
C GLY A 131 5.94 -14.60 17.35
N ASP A 132 5.26 -13.70 16.67
CA ASP A 132 5.86 -12.98 15.53
C ASP A 132 6.00 -11.47 15.75
N VAL A 133 6.65 -11.05 16.80
CA VAL A 133 7.24 -9.71 16.90
C VAL A 133 8.66 -9.80 16.37
N LEU A 134 8.91 -9.15 15.24
CA LEU A 134 10.25 -9.02 14.67
C LEU A 134 10.89 -7.76 15.20
N THR A 135 12.19 -7.82 15.49
CA THR A 135 12.95 -6.66 15.97
C THR A 135 14.22 -6.46 15.16
N ALA A 136 14.54 -5.21 14.88
CA ALA A 136 15.83 -4.79 14.33
C ALA A 136 16.22 -3.48 15.03
N GLY A 137 17.12 -3.57 16.01
CA GLY A 137 17.47 -2.43 16.87
C GLY A 137 16.23 -1.83 17.54
N PRO A 138 15.99 -0.51 17.41
CA PRO A 138 14.85 0.16 18.04
C PRO A 138 13.50 -0.06 17.33
N VAL A 139 13.49 -0.74 16.19
CA VAL A 139 12.29 -1.01 15.39
C VAL A 139 11.73 -2.38 15.74
N SER A 140 10.46 -2.43 16.11
CA SER A 140 9.71 -3.63 16.43
C SER A 140 8.46 -3.71 15.56
N VAL A 141 8.26 -4.83 14.87
CA VAL A 141 7.14 -5.09 13.97
C VAL A 141 6.29 -6.20 14.57
N ASP A 142 5.14 -5.85 15.10
CA ASP A 142 4.11 -6.80 15.56
C ASP A 142 3.23 -7.18 14.37
N ILE A 143 3.52 -8.34 13.79
CA ILE A 143 2.83 -8.80 12.58
C ILE A 143 1.36 -9.07 12.85
N PRO A 144 0.97 -9.80 13.91
CA PRO A 144 -0.43 -10.06 14.23
C PRO A 144 -1.26 -8.79 14.47
N ARG A 145 -0.67 -7.78 15.10
CA ARG A 145 -1.35 -6.51 15.37
C ARG A 145 -1.21 -5.49 14.24
N HIS A 146 -0.37 -5.81 13.25
CA HIS A 146 -0.01 -4.89 12.17
C HIS A 146 0.47 -3.53 12.71
N GLU A 147 1.28 -3.57 13.74
CA GLU A 147 1.80 -2.38 14.41
C GLU A 147 3.32 -2.34 14.30
N ILE A 148 3.83 -1.13 14.10
CA ILE A 148 5.27 -0.87 14.17
C ILE A 148 5.53 0.09 15.32
N LEU A 149 6.41 -0.34 16.21
CA LEU A 149 6.91 0.48 17.29
C LEU A 149 8.35 0.89 17.00
N VAL A 150 8.65 2.14 17.20
CA VAL A 150 9.99 2.72 17.09
C VAL A 150 10.33 3.30 18.46
N GLU A 151 11.35 2.78 19.11
CA GLU A 151 11.67 3.10 20.53
C GLU A 151 10.44 2.97 21.45
N GLY A 152 9.59 1.97 21.22
CA GLY A 152 8.38 1.72 21.99
C GLY A 152 7.19 2.64 21.65
N LYS A 153 7.33 3.59 20.72
CA LYS A 153 6.26 4.48 20.27
C LYS A 153 5.64 3.93 18.97
N LYS A 154 4.32 3.89 18.92
CA LYS A 154 3.60 3.48 17.70
C LYS A 154 3.80 4.51 16.60
N VAL A 155 4.23 4.03 15.43
CA VAL A 155 4.40 4.82 14.21
C VAL A 155 3.52 4.22 13.12
N GLU A 156 2.81 5.07 12.41
CA GLU A 156 1.86 4.62 11.40
C GLU A 156 2.47 4.56 10.01
N PHE A 157 2.32 3.40 9.39
CA PHE A 157 2.77 3.12 8.05
C PHE A 157 1.60 2.70 7.16
N THR A 158 1.70 2.96 5.86
CA THR A 158 0.77 2.38 4.89
C THR A 158 0.98 0.87 4.79
N ALA A 159 0.02 0.14 4.21
CA ALA A 159 0.15 -1.31 4.06
C ALA A 159 1.38 -1.73 3.24
N THR A 160 1.76 -0.93 2.24
CA THR A 160 2.97 -1.19 1.43
C THR A 160 4.25 -0.91 2.23
N GLU A 161 4.31 0.21 2.95
CA GLU A 161 5.44 0.53 3.83
C GLU A 161 5.62 -0.51 4.92
N PHE A 162 4.52 -0.95 5.54
CA PHE A 162 4.53 -2.02 6.53
C PHE A 162 5.13 -3.31 5.97
N ALA A 163 4.66 -3.75 4.78
CA ALA A 163 5.16 -4.96 4.14
C ALA A 163 6.66 -4.87 3.79
N ILE A 164 7.14 -3.69 3.37
CA ILE A 164 8.56 -3.45 3.11
C ILE A 164 9.36 -3.55 4.42
N LEU A 165 8.91 -2.87 5.48
CA LEU A 165 9.57 -2.89 6.78
C LEU A 165 9.57 -4.29 7.38
N GLU A 166 8.44 -5.00 7.36
CA GLU A 166 8.36 -6.39 7.80
C GLU A 166 9.41 -7.25 7.10
N HIS A 167 9.48 -7.15 5.76
CA HIS A 167 10.43 -7.92 4.98
C HIS A 167 11.88 -7.59 5.35
N LEU A 168 12.22 -6.32 5.45
CA LEU A 168 13.58 -5.87 5.77
C LEU A 168 13.98 -6.18 7.21
N VAL A 169 13.07 -6.03 8.18
CA VAL A 169 13.32 -6.36 9.60
C VAL A 169 13.47 -7.87 9.79
N ARG A 170 12.63 -8.68 9.14
CA ARG A 170 12.72 -10.15 9.16
C ARG A 170 14.07 -10.67 8.67
N HIS A 171 14.72 -9.94 7.78
CA HIS A 171 15.99 -10.29 7.16
C HIS A 171 17.06 -9.21 7.44
N ALA A 172 17.05 -8.66 8.64
CA ALA A 172 18.00 -7.62 9.04
C ALA A 172 19.46 -8.04 8.75
N GLY A 173 20.25 -7.12 8.24
CA GLY A 173 21.63 -7.37 7.79
C GLY A 173 21.78 -7.87 6.35
N GLN A 174 20.70 -8.36 5.72
CA GLN A 174 20.73 -8.83 4.34
C GLN A 174 20.41 -7.70 3.35
N VAL A 175 21.12 -7.67 2.22
CA VAL A 175 20.88 -6.71 1.13
C VAL A 175 19.87 -7.29 0.15
N PHE A 176 18.84 -6.50 -0.17
CA PHE A 176 17.83 -6.84 -1.17
C PHE A 176 17.84 -5.83 -2.31
N SER A 177 17.82 -6.34 -3.55
CA SER A 177 17.58 -5.49 -4.71
C SER A 177 16.14 -4.96 -4.70
N ARG A 178 15.90 -3.86 -5.42
CA ARG A 178 14.55 -3.30 -5.59
C ARG A 178 13.57 -4.35 -6.11
N GLN A 179 14.00 -5.11 -7.11
CA GLN A 179 13.18 -6.19 -7.68
C GLN A 179 12.91 -7.32 -6.68
N GLN A 180 13.87 -7.68 -5.82
CA GLN A 180 13.64 -8.68 -4.78
C GLN A 180 12.63 -8.18 -3.74
N ILE A 181 12.67 -6.90 -3.35
CA ILE A 181 11.68 -6.30 -2.46
C ILE A 181 10.30 -6.32 -3.13
N ILE A 182 10.19 -5.90 -4.41
CA ILE A 182 8.93 -5.96 -5.16
C ILE A 182 8.37 -7.39 -5.15
N ASN A 183 9.18 -8.37 -5.51
CA ASN A 183 8.76 -9.76 -5.58
C ASN A 183 8.30 -10.31 -4.22
N ALA A 184 8.98 -9.94 -3.15
CA ALA A 184 8.63 -10.36 -1.80
C ALA A 184 7.28 -9.80 -1.32
N ILE A 185 6.99 -8.52 -1.63
CA ILE A 185 5.77 -7.86 -1.13
C ILE A 185 4.58 -7.93 -2.09
N LYS A 186 4.83 -8.08 -3.40
CA LYS A 186 3.79 -7.99 -4.45
C LYS A 186 3.69 -9.23 -5.35
N GLY A 187 4.70 -10.11 -5.36
CA GLY A 187 4.80 -11.29 -6.24
C GLY A 187 5.65 -11.03 -7.48
N SER A 188 6.10 -12.12 -8.13
CA SER A 188 7.15 -12.11 -9.18
C SER A 188 6.77 -11.43 -10.51
N ASP A 189 5.48 -11.24 -10.80
CA ASP A 189 5.01 -10.68 -12.08
C ASP A 189 4.36 -9.30 -11.93
N TYR A 190 4.80 -8.53 -10.92
CA TYR A 190 4.21 -7.26 -10.62
C TYR A 190 4.86 -6.14 -11.46
N PRO A 191 4.12 -5.46 -12.35
CA PRO A 191 4.66 -4.40 -13.20
C PRO A 191 4.77 -3.08 -12.42
N VAL A 192 5.70 -3.00 -11.52
CA VAL A 192 6.06 -1.76 -10.81
C VAL A 192 7.50 -1.44 -11.11
N THR A 193 7.78 -0.17 -11.36
CA THR A 193 9.14 0.30 -11.58
C THR A 193 9.94 0.23 -10.28
N GLU A 194 11.24 -0.01 -10.39
CA GLU A 194 12.15 -0.01 -9.23
C GLU A 194 12.11 1.31 -8.45
N ARG A 195 11.78 2.43 -9.11
CA ARG A 195 11.63 3.75 -8.50
C ARG A 195 10.52 3.82 -7.46
N ALA A 196 9.45 3.03 -7.62
CA ALA A 196 8.39 2.98 -6.62
C ALA A 196 8.90 2.50 -5.25
N ILE A 197 9.89 1.60 -5.23
CA ILE A 197 10.54 1.18 -3.99
C ILE A 197 11.38 2.30 -3.39
N ASP A 198 12.12 3.06 -4.23
CA ASP A 198 12.94 4.18 -3.74
C ASP A 198 12.08 5.20 -2.98
N VAL A 199 10.91 5.48 -3.51
CA VAL A 199 9.92 6.39 -2.90
C VAL A 199 9.40 5.86 -1.57
N GLN A 200 8.99 4.59 -1.53
CA GLN A 200 8.51 3.98 -0.29
C GLN A 200 9.61 3.95 0.78
N ILE A 201 10.85 3.63 0.40
CA ILE A 201 12.01 3.66 1.31
C ILE A 201 12.26 5.09 1.83
N LEU A 202 12.10 6.11 0.98
CA LEU A 202 12.24 7.51 1.41
C LEU A 202 11.17 7.88 2.45
N SER A 203 9.90 7.55 2.19
CA SER A 203 8.80 7.78 3.14
C SER A 203 9.02 7.04 4.46
N ILE A 204 9.43 5.77 4.41
CA ILE A 204 9.75 4.99 5.61
C ILE A 204 10.87 5.67 6.41
N ARG A 205 11.95 6.10 5.75
CA ARG A 205 13.07 6.79 6.42
C ARG A 205 12.63 8.07 7.11
N HIS A 206 11.76 8.87 6.48
CA HIS A 206 11.20 10.08 7.11
C HIS A 206 10.45 9.73 8.39
N LYS A 207 9.53 8.76 8.33
CA LYS A 207 8.75 8.33 9.50
C LYS A 207 9.61 7.76 10.62
N LEU A 208 10.62 6.97 10.29
CA LEU A 208 11.59 6.48 11.27
C LEU A 208 12.41 7.61 11.89
N SER A 209 12.86 8.57 11.08
CA SER A 209 13.61 9.74 11.55
C SER A 209 12.79 10.63 12.47
N ASP A 210 11.51 10.88 12.14
CA ASP A 210 10.57 11.67 12.96
C ASP A 210 10.30 10.97 14.31
N ALA A 211 10.36 9.65 14.33
CA ALA A 211 10.25 8.84 15.54
C ALA A 211 11.57 8.72 16.36
N GLY A 212 12.65 9.37 15.91
CA GLY A 212 13.94 9.40 16.61
C GLY A 212 14.98 8.43 16.05
N CYS A 213 14.62 7.56 15.11
CA CYS A 213 15.50 6.54 14.53
C CYS A 213 16.01 6.94 13.16
N LYS A 214 17.22 7.45 13.11
CA LYS A 214 17.91 7.77 11.85
C LYS A 214 18.72 6.58 11.35
N GLU A 215 18.84 6.51 10.01
CA GLU A 215 19.79 5.59 9.32
C GLU A 215 19.55 4.09 9.51
N MET A 216 18.32 3.66 9.87
CA MET A 216 17.99 2.24 10.02
C MET A 216 17.99 1.46 8.68
N ILE A 217 17.78 2.13 7.56
CA ILE A 217 17.82 1.51 6.24
C ILE A 217 18.97 2.11 5.45
N GLU A 218 19.94 1.28 5.08
CA GLU A 218 21.09 1.66 4.28
C GLU A 218 20.81 1.49 2.77
N THR A 219 21.35 2.38 1.96
CA THR A 219 21.38 2.21 0.49
C THR A 219 22.72 1.65 0.06
N ILE A 220 22.72 0.44 -0.49
CA ILE A 220 23.88 -0.15 -1.13
C ILE A 220 23.85 0.26 -2.61
N ARG A 221 24.72 1.22 -2.97
CA ARG A 221 24.73 1.83 -4.31
C ARG A 221 24.84 0.77 -5.40
N GLY A 222 23.97 0.85 -6.41
CA GLY A 222 23.92 -0.09 -7.53
C GLY A 222 23.35 -1.47 -7.20
N VAL A 223 22.97 -1.75 -5.94
CA VAL A 223 22.44 -3.05 -5.50
C VAL A 223 21.00 -2.91 -4.97
N GLY A 224 20.79 -2.14 -3.88
CA GLY A 224 19.47 -2.04 -3.25
C GLY A 224 19.52 -1.51 -1.83
N TYR A 225 18.78 -2.15 -0.92
CA TYR A 225 18.58 -1.69 0.44
C TYR A 225 18.84 -2.79 1.47
N ARG A 226 19.27 -2.37 2.66
CA ARG A 226 19.51 -3.24 3.82
C ARG A 226 18.98 -2.57 5.09
N MET A 227 18.30 -3.32 5.95
CA MET A 227 18.00 -2.92 7.31
C MET A 227 19.21 -3.22 8.19
N TYR A 228 19.63 -2.28 9.04
CA TYR A 228 20.62 -2.59 10.05
C TYR A 228 20.05 -3.62 11.03
N GLY A 229 20.81 -4.67 11.29
CA GLY A 229 20.58 -5.59 12.41
C GLY A 229 21.20 -5.03 13.69
N GLU A 230 20.96 -5.66 14.81
CA GLU A 230 21.80 -5.44 16.00
C GLU A 230 23.25 -5.75 15.62
N GLU A 231 24.16 -4.81 15.86
CA GLU A 231 25.58 -5.14 15.84
C GLU A 231 25.78 -6.23 16.89
N ALA A 232 26.28 -7.39 16.46
CA ALA A 232 26.79 -8.36 17.39
C ALA A 232 27.88 -7.62 18.20
N THR A 233 27.53 -7.25 19.42
CA THR A 233 28.53 -6.77 20.38
C THR A 233 29.52 -7.90 20.58
N GLU A 234 30.73 -7.75 20.02
CA GLU A 234 31.88 -8.53 20.36
C GLU A 234 32.28 -8.30 21.82
#